data_0af3e9130a2fa34ce43ce97be0744011
#
_entry.id   0af3e9130a2fa34ce43ce97be0744011
#
_cell.length_a   1.000
_cell.length_b   1.000
_cell.length_c   1.000
_cell.angle_alpha   90.00
_cell.angle_beta   90.00
_cell.angle_gamma   90.00
#
_symmetry.space_group_name_H-M   'P 1'
#
loop_
_entity.id
_entity.type
_entity.pdbx_description
1 polymer ?
#
loop_
_entity_poly.entity_id
_entity_poly.type
_entity_poly.pdbx_seq_one_letter_code
_entity_poly.pdbx_strand_id
1 'polypeptide(L)'
;MTDIVENDTTANDPGATRAKVDAARSIERLRLAEGRLARRRQNECGPSENARAATRFIFDMSDQGIAVTPTDVAEHLGISTPSVTGILNRLHTGGIITFLRHPDDGRSKYVVPLDRDGDIDGIDPLTAQIRGLADTLTADQAAAVAAFIDLVTDAVDDECR
;
A
#
# COMPACT_ATOMS: atom_id res chain seq x y z
N MET A 1 -14.46 -44.39 37.46
CA MET A 1 -14.30 -44.08 36.04
C MET A 1 -15.10 -42.81 35.83
N THR A 2 -14.42 -41.67 36.05
CA THR A 2 -15.07 -40.36 36.14
C THR A 2 -14.52 -39.54 34.98
N ASP A 3 -15.35 -39.37 33.94
CA ASP A 3 -15.06 -38.53 32.80
C ASP A 3 -15.03 -37.06 33.26
N ILE A 4 -13.84 -36.47 33.22
CA ILE A 4 -13.68 -35.03 33.36
C ILE A 4 -14.00 -34.42 32.01
N VAL A 5 -15.18 -33.82 31.88
CA VAL A 5 -15.49 -32.92 30.75
C VAL A 5 -14.68 -31.66 30.93
N GLU A 6 -13.60 -31.52 30.19
CA GLU A 6 -12.88 -30.27 30.02
C GLU A 6 -13.82 -29.27 29.34
N ASN A 7 -14.30 -28.32 30.14
CA ASN A 7 -15.15 -27.24 29.67
C ASN A 7 -14.25 -26.21 29.01
N ASP A 8 -14.26 -26.17 27.68
CA ASP A 8 -13.59 -25.17 26.84
C ASP A 8 -14.22 -23.79 27.09
N THR A 9 -13.69 -23.07 28.10
CA THR A 9 -14.20 -21.75 28.54
C THR A 9 -13.52 -20.58 27.82
N THR A 10 -12.90 -20.80 26.66
CA THR A 10 -12.19 -19.73 25.91
C THR A 10 -13.07 -18.86 25.02
N ALA A 11 -14.39 -19.08 24.97
CA ALA A 11 -15.26 -18.48 23.94
C ALA A 11 -15.84 -17.09 24.31
N ASN A 12 -15.69 -16.56 25.52
CA ASN A 12 -16.35 -15.29 25.88
C ASN A 12 -15.59 -14.46 26.92
N ASP A 13 -14.34 -14.10 26.63
CA ASP A 13 -13.64 -13.07 27.40
C ASP A 13 -14.15 -11.67 26.96
N PRO A 14 -14.79 -10.90 27.87
CA PRO A 14 -15.27 -9.55 27.54
C PRO A 14 -14.15 -8.61 27.08
N GLY A 15 -12.93 -8.79 27.58
CA GLY A 15 -11.75 -8.03 27.19
C GLY A 15 -11.35 -8.31 25.74
N ALA A 16 -11.30 -9.58 25.35
CA ALA A 16 -11.00 -10.00 23.98
C ALA A 16 -12.08 -9.53 23.00
N THR A 17 -13.34 -9.60 23.39
CA THR A 17 -14.45 -9.09 22.55
C THR A 17 -14.35 -7.58 22.32
N ARG A 18 -14.04 -6.82 23.36
CA ARG A 18 -13.83 -5.37 23.30
C ARG A 18 -12.67 -5.02 22.38
N ALA A 19 -11.51 -5.69 22.51
CA ALA A 19 -10.35 -5.47 21.68
C ALA A 19 -10.64 -5.68 20.18
N LYS A 20 -11.41 -6.73 19.83
CA LYS A 20 -11.83 -6.97 18.44
C LYS A 20 -12.71 -5.84 17.89
N VAL A 21 -13.66 -5.34 18.69
CA VAL A 21 -14.52 -4.21 18.31
C VAL A 21 -13.69 -2.94 18.14
N ASP A 22 -12.70 -2.71 19.02
CA ASP A 22 -11.85 -1.52 18.95
C ASP A 22 -10.92 -1.58 17.72
N ALA A 23 -10.43 -2.76 17.32
CA ALA A 23 -9.66 -2.95 16.10
C ALA A 23 -10.50 -2.61 14.85
N ALA A 24 -11.71 -3.14 14.73
CA ALA A 24 -12.62 -2.84 13.62
C ALA A 24 -12.92 -1.33 13.52
N ARG A 25 -13.24 -0.67 14.65
CA ARG A 25 -13.46 0.78 14.70
C ARG A 25 -12.23 1.58 14.29
N SER A 26 -11.02 1.07 14.56
CA SER A 26 -9.79 1.75 14.18
C SER A 26 -9.60 1.73 12.67
N ILE A 27 -9.92 0.62 12.01
CA ILE A 27 -9.92 0.54 10.54
C ILE A 27 -10.97 1.49 9.94
N GLU A 28 -12.19 1.55 10.47
CA GLU A 28 -13.21 2.50 10.00
C GLU A 28 -12.72 3.95 10.10
N ARG A 29 -12.08 4.30 11.21
CA ARG A 29 -11.49 5.65 11.39
C ARG A 29 -10.36 5.92 10.40
N LEU A 30 -9.52 4.93 10.12
CA LEU A 30 -8.45 5.03 9.12
C LEU A 30 -9.04 5.29 7.73
N ARG A 31 -10.00 4.50 7.28
CA ARG A 31 -10.69 4.68 5.98
C ARG A 31 -11.29 6.08 5.83
N LEU A 32 -11.92 6.59 6.89
CA LEU A 32 -12.45 7.96 6.90
C LEU A 32 -11.35 9.02 6.84
N ALA A 33 -10.20 8.77 7.48
CA ALA A 33 -9.06 9.68 7.44
C ALA A 33 -8.42 9.72 6.06
N GLU A 34 -8.24 8.57 5.41
CA GLU A 34 -7.75 8.45 4.04
C GLU A 34 -8.67 9.17 3.04
N GLY A 35 -9.98 8.98 3.15
CA GLY A 35 -10.94 9.70 2.32
C GLY A 35 -10.88 11.22 2.50
N ARG A 36 -10.63 11.72 3.73
CA ARG A 36 -10.39 13.15 3.96
C ARG A 36 -9.07 13.62 3.37
N LEU A 37 -8.02 12.81 3.48
CA LEU A 37 -6.71 13.11 2.91
C LEU A 37 -6.79 13.19 1.38
N ALA A 38 -7.42 12.22 0.73
CA ALA A 38 -7.59 12.19 -0.72
C ALA A 38 -8.30 13.46 -1.23
N ARG A 39 -9.38 13.90 -0.55
CA ARG A 39 -10.07 15.14 -0.90
C ARG A 39 -9.20 16.38 -0.73
N ARG A 40 -8.39 16.47 0.33
CA ARG A 40 -7.44 17.59 0.51
C ARG A 40 -6.39 17.60 -0.61
N ARG A 41 -5.81 16.43 -0.93
CA ARG A 41 -4.79 16.29 -1.98
C ARG A 41 -5.32 16.64 -3.38
N GLN A 42 -6.60 16.45 -3.65
CA GLN A 42 -7.23 16.89 -4.91
C GLN A 42 -7.23 18.41 -5.08
N ASN A 43 -7.30 19.16 -3.98
CA ASN A 43 -7.35 20.62 -3.97
C ASN A 43 -5.96 21.26 -3.87
N GLU A 44 -4.91 20.50 -3.60
CA GLU A 44 -3.54 20.96 -3.50
C GLU A 44 -2.79 20.75 -4.83
N CYS A 45 -1.95 21.70 -5.22
CA CYS A 45 -1.08 21.62 -6.41
C CYS A 45 0.11 20.67 -6.18
N GLY A 46 -0.17 19.39 -5.89
CA GLY A 46 0.83 18.35 -5.65
C GLY A 46 0.67 17.16 -6.61
N PRO A 47 1.55 16.15 -6.52
CA PRO A 47 1.37 14.90 -7.26
C PRO A 47 0.00 14.29 -6.94
N SER A 48 -0.73 13.86 -7.97
CA SER A 48 -2.03 13.20 -7.79
C SER A 48 -1.87 11.90 -6.98
N GLU A 49 -2.94 11.41 -6.36
CA GLU A 49 -2.91 10.15 -5.61
C GLU A 49 -2.40 8.99 -6.48
N ASN A 50 -2.85 8.95 -7.74
CA ASN A 50 -2.36 7.94 -8.70
C ASN A 50 -0.87 8.10 -9.01
N ALA A 51 -0.32 9.32 -9.01
CA ALA A 51 1.12 9.51 -9.19
C ALA A 51 1.91 9.02 -7.98
N ARG A 52 1.41 9.25 -6.76
CA ARG A 52 2.02 8.73 -5.52
C ARG A 52 1.95 7.19 -5.47
N ALA A 53 0.80 6.61 -5.79
CA ALA A 53 0.62 5.16 -5.84
C ALA A 53 1.52 4.51 -6.90
N ALA A 54 1.63 5.11 -8.10
CA ALA A 54 2.56 4.66 -9.13
C ALA A 54 4.01 4.68 -8.64
N THR A 55 4.42 5.77 -7.98
CA THR A 55 5.78 5.89 -7.44
C THR A 55 6.06 4.80 -6.42
N ARG A 56 5.19 4.62 -5.42
CA ARG A 56 5.36 3.57 -4.40
C ARG A 56 5.48 2.20 -5.04
N PHE A 57 4.57 1.83 -5.94
CA PHE A 57 4.60 0.54 -6.62
C PHE A 57 5.91 0.30 -7.39
N ILE A 58 6.38 1.31 -8.16
CA ILE A 58 7.63 1.20 -8.92
C ILE A 58 8.83 1.01 -8.00
N PHE A 59 8.90 1.73 -6.89
CA PHE A 59 9.99 1.63 -5.93
C PHE A 59 9.94 0.29 -5.19
N ASP A 60 8.79 -0.14 -4.68
CA ASP A 60 8.62 -1.42 -3.99
C ASP A 60 9.01 -2.62 -4.89
N MET A 61 8.62 -2.61 -6.15
CA MET A 61 9.02 -3.64 -7.12
C MET A 61 10.52 -3.59 -7.40
N SER A 62 11.09 -2.40 -7.54
CA SER A 62 12.54 -2.22 -7.74
C SER A 62 13.36 -2.75 -6.56
N ASP A 63 12.90 -2.54 -5.33
CA ASP A 63 13.55 -3.06 -4.11
C ASP A 63 13.54 -4.60 -4.08
N GLN A 64 12.50 -5.21 -4.64
CA GLN A 64 12.39 -6.66 -4.82
C GLN A 64 13.18 -7.18 -6.04
N GLY A 65 13.83 -6.30 -6.82
CA GLY A 65 14.54 -6.66 -8.05
C GLY A 65 13.62 -6.96 -9.23
N ILE A 66 12.34 -6.57 -9.16
CA ILE A 66 11.33 -6.80 -10.19
C ILE A 66 11.23 -5.56 -11.07
N ALA A 67 11.48 -5.70 -12.37
CA ALA A 67 11.27 -4.64 -13.33
C ALA A 67 9.79 -4.60 -13.77
N VAL A 68 9.18 -3.42 -13.76
CA VAL A 68 7.77 -3.23 -14.12
C VAL A 68 7.63 -2.46 -15.42
N THR A 69 6.57 -2.77 -16.17
CA THR A 69 6.18 -2.05 -17.39
C THR A 69 5.08 -1.02 -17.11
N PRO A 70 4.82 -0.06 -18.00
CA PRO A 70 3.64 0.81 -17.87
C PRO A 70 2.32 0.06 -17.78
N THR A 71 2.23 -1.13 -18.37
CA THR A 71 1.03 -1.99 -18.29
C THR A 71 0.85 -2.52 -16.88
N ASP A 72 1.92 -3.01 -16.25
CA ASP A 72 1.86 -3.51 -14.86
C ASP A 72 1.43 -2.38 -13.89
N VAL A 73 1.93 -1.16 -14.12
CA VAL A 73 1.50 0.02 -13.34
C VAL A 73 0.01 0.32 -13.57
N ALA A 74 -0.48 0.18 -14.80
CA ALA A 74 -1.89 0.41 -15.12
C ALA A 74 -2.80 -0.62 -14.43
N GLU A 75 -2.42 -1.87 -14.47
CA GLU A 75 -3.14 -2.97 -13.81
C GLU A 75 -3.16 -2.78 -12.29
N HIS A 76 -2.00 -2.48 -11.69
CA HIS A 76 -1.91 -2.22 -10.25
C HIS A 76 -2.78 -1.05 -9.78
N LEU A 77 -2.87 0.02 -10.58
CA LEU A 77 -3.67 1.20 -10.24
C LEU A 77 -5.15 1.07 -10.64
N GLY A 78 -5.53 0.05 -11.40
CA GLY A 78 -6.88 -0.10 -11.92
C GLY A 78 -7.30 1.02 -12.88
N ILE A 79 -6.37 1.62 -13.63
CA ILE A 79 -6.63 2.73 -14.57
C ILE A 79 -6.14 2.41 -15.98
N SER A 80 -6.61 3.17 -16.96
CA SER A 80 -6.24 2.94 -18.37
C SER A 80 -4.76 3.22 -18.66
N THR A 81 -4.16 2.47 -19.60
CA THR A 81 -2.78 2.67 -20.05
C THR A 81 -2.49 4.11 -20.54
N PRO A 82 -3.39 4.80 -21.29
CA PRO A 82 -3.18 6.20 -21.61
C PRO A 82 -3.07 7.12 -20.39
N SER A 83 -3.89 6.87 -19.36
CA SER A 83 -3.82 7.64 -18.09
C SER A 83 -2.50 7.45 -17.39
N VAL A 84 -2.01 6.20 -17.31
CA VAL A 84 -0.70 5.87 -16.70
C VAL A 84 0.42 6.53 -17.51
N THR A 85 0.38 6.50 -18.83
CA THR A 85 1.41 7.15 -19.66
C THR A 85 1.57 8.63 -19.30
N GLY A 86 0.47 9.34 -19.09
CA GLY A 86 0.50 10.74 -18.66
C GLY A 86 1.13 10.93 -17.26
N ILE A 87 0.86 10.01 -16.34
CA ILE A 87 1.44 10.02 -14.99
C ILE A 87 2.95 9.74 -15.05
N LEU A 88 3.36 8.67 -15.73
CA LEU A 88 4.75 8.26 -15.84
C LEU A 88 5.60 9.32 -16.54
N ASN A 89 5.08 9.99 -17.56
CA ASN A 89 5.79 11.10 -18.23
C ASN A 89 6.03 12.27 -17.26
N ARG A 90 5.08 12.61 -16.40
CA ARG A 90 5.27 13.65 -15.38
C ARG A 90 6.30 13.24 -14.32
N LEU A 91 6.26 12.00 -13.86
CA LEU A 91 7.25 11.46 -12.91
C LEU A 91 8.65 11.43 -13.53
N HIS A 92 8.78 11.07 -14.79
CA HIS A 92 10.04 11.10 -15.53
C HIS A 92 10.57 12.54 -15.68
N THR A 93 9.73 13.48 -16.10
CA THR A 93 10.10 14.91 -16.20
C THR A 93 10.49 15.48 -14.84
N GLY A 94 9.86 15.02 -13.76
CA GLY A 94 10.19 15.37 -12.37
C GLY A 94 11.45 14.70 -11.82
N GLY A 95 12.13 13.83 -12.61
CA GLY A 95 13.35 13.17 -12.17
C GLY A 95 13.15 12.06 -11.13
N ILE A 96 11.93 11.53 -10.99
CA ILE A 96 11.61 10.49 -10.01
C ILE A 96 11.87 9.10 -10.57
N ILE A 97 11.53 8.89 -11.85
CA ILE A 97 11.68 7.62 -12.56
C ILE A 97 12.43 7.81 -13.88
N THR A 98 12.91 6.69 -14.43
CA THR A 98 13.44 6.66 -15.80
C THR A 98 12.89 5.44 -16.54
N PHE A 99 13.03 5.44 -17.88
CA PHE A 99 12.62 4.33 -18.73
C PHE A 99 13.86 3.58 -19.21
N LEU A 100 13.87 2.27 -19.02
CA LEU A 100 14.87 1.37 -19.59
C LEU A 100 14.25 0.57 -20.74
N ARG A 101 15.06 0.27 -21.75
CA ARG A 101 14.60 -0.55 -22.88
C ARG A 101 14.39 -1.99 -22.41
N HIS A 102 13.27 -2.59 -22.80
CA HIS A 102 13.04 -4.02 -22.57
C HIS A 102 14.06 -4.83 -23.40
N PRO A 103 14.77 -5.83 -22.82
CA PRO A 103 15.82 -6.54 -23.51
C PRO A 103 15.31 -7.36 -24.71
N ASP A 104 14.11 -7.94 -24.59
CA ASP A 104 13.55 -8.88 -25.57
C ASP A 104 12.43 -8.28 -26.43
N ASP A 105 11.89 -7.13 -26.06
CA ASP A 105 10.82 -6.44 -26.79
C ASP A 105 11.16 -4.95 -26.97
N GLY A 106 11.61 -4.60 -28.17
CA GLY A 106 11.97 -3.23 -28.51
C GLY A 106 10.79 -2.23 -28.50
N ARG A 107 9.55 -2.71 -28.34
CA ARG A 107 8.34 -1.89 -28.23
C ARG A 107 7.95 -1.61 -26.79
N SER A 108 8.46 -2.42 -25.86
CA SER A 108 8.20 -2.29 -24.44
C SER A 108 9.35 -1.54 -23.73
N LYS A 109 9.03 -0.94 -22.60
CA LYS A 109 10.00 -0.27 -21.73
C LYS A 109 9.75 -0.68 -20.29
N TYR A 110 10.80 -0.81 -19.52
CA TYR A 110 10.69 -0.89 -18.06
C TYR A 110 10.66 0.52 -17.47
N VAL A 111 9.96 0.64 -16.36
CA VAL A 111 9.91 1.84 -15.53
C VAL A 111 10.68 1.53 -14.27
N VAL A 112 11.68 2.33 -13.97
CA VAL A 112 12.53 2.12 -12.79
C VAL A 112 12.76 3.46 -12.08
N PRO A 113 13.05 3.47 -10.76
CA PRO A 113 13.50 4.67 -10.07
C PRO A 113 14.73 5.26 -10.78
N LEU A 114 14.80 6.58 -10.89
CA LEU A 114 16.00 7.27 -11.41
C LEU A 114 17.14 7.15 -10.42
N ASP A 115 16.83 7.29 -9.13
CA ASP A 115 17.75 7.08 -8.01
C ASP A 115 17.10 6.09 -7.04
N ARG A 116 17.76 4.94 -6.82
CA ARG A 116 17.27 3.91 -5.88
C ARG A 116 17.32 4.36 -4.42
N ASP A 117 18.29 5.21 -4.11
CA ASP A 117 18.46 5.80 -2.79
C ASP A 117 17.67 7.11 -2.66
N GLY A 118 16.91 7.46 -3.71
CA GLY A 118 16.06 8.64 -3.75
C GLY A 118 15.06 8.65 -2.59
N ASP A 119 14.93 9.79 -1.97
CA ASP A 119 14.07 10.02 -0.80
C ASP A 119 12.57 9.84 -1.16
N ILE A 120 12.10 8.58 -1.13
CA ILE A 120 10.67 8.25 -1.25
C ILE A 120 9.88 9.00 -0.18
N ASP A 121 10.48 9.23 0.98
CA ASP A 121 9.89 9.90 2.13
C ASP A 121 9.61 11.39 1.82
N GLY A 122 10.44 12.01 0.98
CA GLY A 122 10.21 13.35 0.45
C GLY A 122 9.03 13.41 -0.55
N ILE A 123 8.74 12.30 -1.23
CA ILE A 123 7.61 12.21 -2.18
C ILE A 123 6.29 11.97 -1.46
N ASP A 124 6.31 11.18 -0.40
CA ASP A 124 5.14 10.90 0.45
C ASP A 124 5.52 10.90 1.94
N PRO A 125 5.55 12.08 2.59
CA PRO A 125 5.89 12.22 4.01
C PRO A 125 5.03 11.37 4.95
N LEU A 126 3.81 11.00 4.53
CA LEU A 126 2.95 10.11 5.31
C LEU A 126 3.53 8.68 5.35
N THR A 127 4.11 8.20 4.26
CA THR A 127 4.77 6.89 4.24
C THR A 127 5.94 6.83 5.21
N ALA A 128 6.77 7.89 5.28
CA ALA A 128 7.84 8.00 6.27
C ALA A 128 7.31 7.94 7.71
N GLN A 129 6.23 8.66 7.99
CA GLN A 129 5.60 8.65 9.31
C GLN A 129 5.06 7.26 9.67
N ILE A 130 4.42 6.56 8.72
CA ILE A 130 3.89 5.21 8.94
C ILE A 130 5.03 4.23 9.25
N ARG A 131 6.16 4.30 8.51
CA ARG A 131 7.34 3.48 8.79
C ARG A 131 7.87 3.74 10.20
N GLY A 132 8.07 5.00 10.58
CA GLY A 132 8.51 5.36 11.93
C GLY A 132 7.55 4.89 13.03
N LEU A 133 6.25 4.84 12.79
CA LEU A 133 5.29 4.25 13.72
C LEU A 133 5.42 2.73 13.79
N ALA A 134 5.64 2.06 12.65
CA ALA A 134 5.85 0.62 12.61
C ALA A 134 7.11 0.18 13.37
N ASP A 135 8.17 0.98 13.36
CA ASP A 135 9.41 0.73 14.12
C ASP A 135 9.19 0.69 15.64
N THR A 136 8.08 1.23 16.15
CA THR A 136 7.73 1.17 17.56
C THR A 136 7.09 -0.16 18.00
N LEU A 137 6.71 -1.01 17.05
CA LEU A 137 6.08 -2.30 17.29
C LEU A 137 7.13 -3.38 17.60
N THR A 138 6.78 -4.34 18.45
CA THR A 138 7.55 -5.59 18.54
C THR A 138 7.33 -6.43 17.28
N ALA A 139 8.21 -7.39 17.00
CA ALA A 139 8.09 -8.28 15.85
C ALA A 139 6.73 -9.01 15.81
N ASP A 140 6.26 -9.52 16.95
CA ASP A 140 4.96 -10.21 17.06
C ASP A 140 3.79 -9.26 16.81
N GLN A 141 3.86 -8.03 17.32
CA GLN A 141 2.85 -7.01 17.07
C GLN A 141 2.83 -6.61 15.60
N ALA A 142 3.99 -6.40 14.99
CA ALA A 142 4.09 -6.06 13.58
C ALA A 142 3.51 -7.16 12.69
N ALA A 143 3.85 -8.43 12.97
CA ALA A 143 3.30 -9.58 12.23
C ALA A 143 1.77 -9.69 12.37
N ALA A 144 1.23 -9.50 13.58
CA ALA A 144 -0.21 -9.54 13.82
C ALA A 144 -0.95 -8.39 13.12
N VAL A 145 -0.38 -7.18 13.13
CA VAL A 145 -0.93 -6.01 12.43
C VAL A 145 -0.91 -6.24 10.91
N ALA A 146 0.22 -6.69 10.36
CA ALA A 146 0.35 -6.98 8.93
C ALA A 146 -0.71 -7.99 8.48
N ALA A 147 -0.80 -9.14 9.13
CA ALA A 147 -1.77 -10.18 8.79
C ALA A 147 -3.22 -9.68 8.86
N PHE A 148 -3.55 -8.84 9.84
CA PHE A 148 -4.90 -8.27 9.95
C PHE A 148 -5.20 -7.26 8.84
N ILE A 149 -4.26 -6.39 8.51
CA ILE A 149 -4.40 -5.40 7.45
C ILE A 149 -4.51 -6.08 6.08
N ASP A 150 -3.75 -7.14 5.82
CA ASP A 150 -3.85 -7.93 4.58
C ASP A 150 -5.27 -8.49 4.39
N LEU A 151 -5.87 -9.08 5.45
CA LEU A 151 -7.25 -9.55 5.40
C LEU A 151 -8.27 -8.43 5.13
N VAL A 152 -8.04 -7.23 5.67
CA VAL A 152 -8.90 -6.07 5.40
C VAL A 152 -8.74 -5.60 3.96
N THR A 153 -7.53 -5.61 3.43
CA THR A 153 -7.22 -5.24 2.04
C THR A 153 -7.92 -6.17 1.07
N ASP A 154 -7.80 -7.49 1.27
CA ASP A 154 -8.48 -8.50 0.45
C ASP A 154 -9.99 -8.29 0.44
N ALA A 155 -10.59 -8.03 1.61
CA ALA A 155 -12.03 -7.77 1.72
C ALA A 155 -12.46 -6.48 0.97
N VAL A 156 -11.61 -5.45 0.93
CA VAL A 156 -11.89 -4.22 0.18
C VAL A 156 -11.77 -4.47 -1.32
N ASP A 157 -10.77 -5.23 -1.76
CA ASP A 157 -10.55 -5.54 -3.17
C ASP A 157 -11.64 -6.43 -3.75
N ASP A 158 -12.28 -7.25 -2.93
CA ASP A 158 -13.39 -8.12 -3.35
C ASP A 158 -14.76 -7.42 -3.41
N GLU A 159 -14.93 -6.24 -2.79
CA GLU A 159 -16.23 -5.54 -2.67
C GLU A 159 -16.82 -5.11 -4.04
N CYS A 160 -16.01 -4.92 -5.07
CA CYS A 160 -16.42 -4.44 -6.39
C CYS A 160 -16.21 -5.45 -7.53
N ARG A 161 -16.05 -6.73 -7.22
CA ARG A 161 -15.91 -7.81 -8.23
C ARG A 161 -17.21 -8.47 -8.61
#